data_60576cf2966847fd05ac301f65a93129
#
_entry.id   60576cf2966847fd05ac301f65a93129
#
_cell.length_a   1.000
_cell.length_b   1.000
_cell.length_c   1.000
_cell.angle_alpha   90.00
_cell.angle_beta   90.00
_cell.angle_gamma   90.00
#
_symmetry.space_group_name_H-M   'P 1'
#
loop_
_entity.id
_entity.type
_entity.pdbx_description
1 polymer ?
#
loop_
_entity_poly.entity_id
_entity_poly.type
_entity_poly.pdbx_seq_one_letter_code
_entity_poly.pdbx_strand_id
1 'polypeptide(L)'
;LAHVGDRTGLEMIRTLQDHGVHQGIETYMECTALDLLKNEKGKVLGVVCMWRETGTFIIFKAKAIIFATGGGGKAWDVTSNSWEYTGDGYALAYEAGAELMDLEFNQFHPTGMMWPLSVKGVLVTESVRGEGGVLLNSEGTRFMFNYIPERFRSETAETEEEAARWLAGDPNARRPPELLTRDVVARAINEEVKAGRGSKHGGAYLNIATQRSPEDIKKKLPSMYHQFKTLAELDITKEAMEVGPTCHYFMGGIRVDANTAMSSVPGLFACGECAAGMHGANRLGGNSLSDLL
;
A
#
# COMPACT_ATOMS: atom_id res chain seq x y z
N LEU A 1 -1.64 -4.31 17.54
CA LEU A 1 -1.32 -4.83 16.21
C LEU A 1 -0.01 -5.61 16.29
N ALA A 2 0.01 -6.88 15.85
CA ALA A 2 1.25 -7.67 15.79
C ALA A 2 2.12 -7.14 14.64
N HIS A 3 3.42 -6.94 14.88
CA HIS A 3 4.33 -6.41 13.87
C HIS A 3 5.79 -6.75 14.17
N VAL A 4 6.64 -6.65 13.16
CA VAL A 4 8.11 -6.77 13.24
C VAL A 4 8.73 -5.43 12.78
N GLY A 5 8.40 -4.35 13.52
CA GLY A 5 8.83 -2.99 13.20
C GLY A 5 8.41 -2.57 11.78
N ASP A 6 9.35 -2.00 11.02
CA ASP A 6 9.16 -1.54 9.64
C ASP A 6 9.36 -2.65 8.58
N ARG A 7 9.43 -3.95 9.00
CA ARG A 7 9.67 -5.12 8.13
C ARG A 7 8.57 -6.16 8.15
N THR A 8 7.40 -5.84 8.69
CA THR A 8 6.30 -6.81 8.88
C THR A 8 5.91 -7.53 7.58
N GLY A 9 5.73 -6.80 6.46
CA GLY A 9 5.41 -7.42 5.17
C GLY A 9 6.50 -8.36 4.65
N LEU A 10 7.76 -7.99 4.79
CA LEU A 10 8.89 -8.83 4.39
C LEU A 10 8.93 -10.14 5.19
N GLU A 11 8.67 -10.07 6.49
CA GLU A 11 8.67 -11.26 7.36
C GLU A 11 7.51 -12.20 7.04
N MET A 12 6.33 -11.65 6.74
CA MET A 12 5.18 -12.45 6.29
C MET A 12 5.49 -13.19 4.99
N ILE A 13 6.04 -12.50 3.98
CA ILE A 13 6.39 -13.13 2.70
C ILE A 13 7.39 -14.25 2.90
N ARG A 14 8.46 -14.03 3.67
CA ARG A 14 9.45 -15.06 3.96
C ARG A 14 8.83 -16.28 4.62
N THR A 15 8.03 -16.07 5.65
CA THR A 15 7.40 -17.17 6.41
C THR A 15 6.46 -17.98 5.52
N LEU A 16 5.63 -17.32 4.70
CA LEU A 16 4.67 -17.99 3.84
C LEU A 16 5.35 -18.71 2.68
N GLN A 17 6.38 -18.12 2.07
CA GLN A 17 7.16 -18.78 1.02
C GLN A 17 7.88 -20.03 1.56
N ASP A 18 8.53 -19.91 2.69
CA ASP A 18 9.22 -21.03 3.35
C ASP A 18 8.24 -22.16 3.70
N HIS A 19 7.08 -21.81 4.25
CA HIS A 19 6.02 -22.78 4.52
C HIS A 19 5.48 -23.44 3.25
N GLY A 20 5.27 -22.69 2.17
CA GLY A 20 4.84 -23.21 0.88
C GLY A 20 5.82 -24.26 0.30
N VAL A 21 7.12 -23.97 0.37
CA VAL A 21 8.18 -24.92 -0.03
C VAL A 21 8.11 -26.20 0.81
N HIS A 22 7.99 -26.08 2.13
CA HIS A 22 7.88 -27.25 3.03
C HIS A 22 6.62 -28.08 2.80
N GLN A 23 5.53 -27.45 2.35
CA GLN A 23 4.29 -28.15 1.98
C GLN A 23 4.37 -28.79 0.58
N GLY A 24 5.44 -28.58 -0.18
CA GLY A 24 5.61 -29.11 -1.53
C GLY A 24 4.67 -28.47 -2.56
N ILE A 25 4.29 -27.21 -2.36
CA ILE A 25 3.48 -26.47 -3.34
C ILE A 25 4.32 -26.24 -4.60
N GLU A 26 3.83 -26.72 -5.75
CA GLU A 26 4.46 -26.46 -7.04
C GLU A 26 4.33 -25.00 -7.43
N THR A 27 5.46 -24.38 -7.82
CA THR A 27 5.51 -22.99 -8.25
C THR A 27 6.04 -22.90 -9.67
N TYR A 28 5.38 -22.08 -10.50
CA TYR A 28 5.76 -21.84 -11.91
C TYR A 28 6.12 -20.36 -12.06
N MET A 29 7.38 -20.06 -11.76
CA MET A 29 7.90 -18.69 -11.87
C MET A 29 7.96 -18.27 -13.34
N GLU A 30 7.80 -16.95 -13.61
CA GLU A 30 7.82 -16.38 -14.97
C GLU A 30 6.72 -16.98 -15.90
N CYS A 31 5.61 -17.46 -15.33
CA CYS A 31 4.49 -18.02 -16.05
C CYS A 31 3.28 -17.07 -15.97
N THR A 32 3.00 -16.35 -17.06
CA THR A 32 1.96 -15.33 -17.12
C THR A 32 0.63 -15.93 -17.55
N ALA A 33 -0.43 -15.75 -16.74
CA ALA A 33 -1.80 -16.12 -17.12
C ALA A 33 -2.33 -15.19 -18.23
N LEU A 34 -2.94 -15.78 -19.26
CA LEU A 34 -3.43 -15.06 -20.43
C LEU A 34 -4.94 -15.14 -20.60
N ASP A 35 -5.56 -16.27 -20.22
CA ASP A 35 -7.01 -16.49 -20.42
C ASP A 35 -7.51 -17.61 -19.49
N LEU A 36 -8.81 -17.57 -19.17
CA LEU A 36 -9.50 -18.58 -18.38
C LEU A 36 -10.33 -19.52 -19.26
N LEU A 37 -10.06 -20.81 -19.17
CA LEU A 37 -10.78 -21.83 -19.92
C LEU A 37 -12.10 -22.19 -19.23
N LYS A 38 -13.23 -22.05 -19.95
CA LYS A 38 -14.59 -22.36 -19.45
C LYS A 38 -15.21 -23.51 -20.24
N ASN A 39 -16.06 -24.27 -19.57
CA ASN A 39 -16.94 -25.21 -20.26
C ASN A 39 -18.21 -24.51 -20.80
N GLU A 40 -19.04 -25.26 -21.52
CA GLU A 40 -20.31 -24.78 -22.08
C GLU A 40 -21.30 -24.23 -21.03
N LYS A 41 -21.15 -24.60 -19.76
CA LYS A 41 -21.94 -24.10 -18.62
C LYS A 41 -21.33 -22.86 -17.97
N GLY A 42 -20.26 -22.30 -18.53
CA GLY A 42 -19.57 -21.12 -18.01
C GLY A 42 -18.67 -21.38 -16.80
N LYS A 43 -18.50 -22.66 -16.35
CA LYS A 43 -17.60 -22.98 -15.24
C LYS A 43 -16.15 -22.94 -15.70
N VAL A 44 -15.28 -22.26 -14.92
CA VAL A 44 -13.83 -22.26 -15.13
C VAL A 44 -13.26 -23.64 -14.81
N LEU A 45 -12.44 -24.17 -15.71
CA LEU A 45 -11.80 -25.48 -15.63
C LEU A 45 -10.27 -25.44 -15.79
N GLY A 46 -9.71 -24.29 -16.10
CA GLY A 46 -8.28 -24.14 -16.32
C GLY A 46 -7.88 -22.72 -16.68
N VAL A 47 -6.59 -22.53 -16.86
CA VAL A 47 -5.98 -21.26 -17.28
C VAL A 47 -4.96 -21.54 -18.39
N VAL A 48 -4.96 -20.69 -19.40
CA VAL A 48 -3.91 -20.63 -20.42
C VAL A 48 -2.83 -19.67 -19.92
N CYS A 49 -1.61 -20.14 -19.90
CA CYS A 49 -0.47 -19.34 -19.49
C CYS A 49 0.60 -19.35 -20.59
N MET A 50 1.51 -18.39 -20.51
CA MET A 50 2.73 -18.35 -21.32
C MET A 50 3.94 -18.36 -20.39
N TRP A 51 4.85 -19.29 -20.60
CA TRP A 51 6.15 -19.28 -19.93
C TRP A 51 7.04 -18.24 -20.62
N ARG A 52 7.34 -17.17 -19.91
CA ARG A 52 7.98 -15.96 -20.47
C ARG A 52 9.40 -16.24 -21.03
N GLU A 53 10.14 -17.15 -20.38
CA GLU A 53 11.50 -17.48 -20.78
C GLU A 53 11.58 -18.10 -22.20
N THR A 54 10.60 -18.94 -22.55
CA THR A 54 10.60 -19.70 -23.81
C THR A 54 9.52 -19.29 -24.79
N GLY A 55 8.52 -18.49 -24.34
CA GLY A 55 7.30 -18.20 -25.11
C GLY A 55 6.35 -19.39 -25.26
N THR A 56 6.57 -20.48 -24.52
CA THR A 56 5.75 -21.69 -24.61
C THR A 56 4.41 -21.49 -23.91
N PHE A 57 3.31 -21.86 -24.61
CA PHE A 57 1.97 -21.88 -24.02
C PHE A 57 1.76 -23.13 -23.17
N ILE A 58 1.20 -22.95 -21.98
CA ILE A 58 0.91 -24.01 -21.02
C ILE A 58 -0.56 -23.90 -20.62
N ILE A 59 -1.22 -25.06 -20.50
CA ILE A 59 -2.60 -25.14 -20.00
C ILE A 59 -2.57 -25.87 -18.66
N PHE A 60 -2.97 -25.15 -17.60
CA PHE A 60 -3.23 -25.74 -16.31
C PHE A 60 -4.71 -26.10 -16.20
N LYS A 61 -5.00 -27.40 -16.01
CA LYS A 61 -6.36 -27.88 -15.71
C LYS A 61 -6.56 -27.94 -14.20
N ALA A 62 -7.64 -27.35 -13.72
CA ALA A 62 -7.91 -27.30 -12.29
C ALA A 62 -9.41 -27.45 -11.98
N LYS A 63 -9.74 -27.97 -10.80
CA LYS A 63 -11.11 -28.06 -10.28
C LYS A 63 -11.65 -26.69 -9.86
N ALA A 64 -10.75 -25.83 -9.41
CA ALA A 64 -10.98 -24.45 -8.99
C ALA A 64 -9.75 -23.61 -9.27
N ILE A 65 -9.95 -22.32 -9.54
CA ILE A 65 -8.88 -21.32 -9.71
C ILE A 65 -9.09 -20.22 -8.69
N ILE A 66 -8.05 -19.88 -7.95
CA ILE A 66 -8.05 -18.80 -6.97
C ILE A 66 -7.18 -17.67 -7.53
N PHE A 67 -7.78 -16.51 -7.73
CA PHE A 67 -7.06 -15.30 -8.05
C PHE A 67 -6.53 -14.65 -6.77
N ALA A 68 -5.21 -14.47 -6.72
CA ALA A 68 -4.49 -13.70 -5.73
C ALA A 68 -3.54 -12.71 -6.44
N THR A 69 -4.05 -12.08 -7.51
CA THR A 69 -3.29 -11.35 -8.52
C THR A 69 -2.92 -9.92 -8.09
N GLY A 70 -3.30 -9.52 -6.86
CA GLY A 70 -3.05 -8.17 -6.38
C GLY A 70 -3.91 -7.12 -7.09
N GLY A 71 -3.51 -5.87 -6.97
CA GLY A 71 -4.24 -4.72 -7.48
C GLY A 71 -3.80 -4.24 -8.86
N GLY A 72 -4.19 -3.00 -9.20
CA GLY A 72 -3.90 -2.34 -10.47
C GLY A 72 -3.20 -0.97 -10.32
N GLY A 73 -2.51 -0.74 -9.20
CA GLY A 73 -1.94 0.58 -8.88
C GLY A 73 -0.88 1.08 -9.86
N LYS A 74 -0.33 0.21 -10.71
CA LYS A 74 0.62 0.60 -11.74
C LYS A 74 -0.01 1.36 -12.92
N ALA A 75 -1.33 1.47 -12.97
CA ALA A 75 -2.03 2.38 -13.88
C ALA A 75 -1.77 3.87 -13.57
N TRP A 76 -1.25 4.20 -12.39
CA TRP A 76 -0.90 5.57 -11.98
C TRP A 76 0.60 5.85 -12.15
N ASP A 77 0.94 7.07 -12.57
CA ASP A 77 2.32 7.51 -12.73
C ASP A 77 3.09 7.52 -11.40
N VAL A 78 2.42 7.99 -10.32
CA VAL A 78 3.00 7.95 -8.96
C VAL A 78 2.34 6.83 -8.18
N THR A 79 3.05 5.74 -8.00
CA THR A 79 2.55 4.54 -7.33
C THR A 79 3.61 3.88 -6.48
N SER A 80 3.19 3.32 -5.35
CA SER A 80 4.03 2.47 -4.47
C SER A 80 3.99 1.00 -4.86
N ASN A 81 3.16 0.63 -5.84
CA ASN A 81 3.01 -0.75 -6.28
C ASN A 81 4.14 -1.19 -7.22
N SER A 82 4.46 -2.48 -7.19
CA SER A 82 5.41 -3.09 -8.09
C SER A 82 4.90 -3.11 -9.54
N TRP A 83 5.80 -3.44 -10.48
CA TRP A 83 5.50 -3.42 -11.91
C TRP A 83 4.45 -4.45 -12.33
N GLU A 84 4.25 -5.49 -11.52
CA GLU A 84 3.29 -6.57 -11.76
C GLU A 84 1.84 -6.20 -11.38
N TYR A 85 1.63 -5.08 -10.68
CA TYR A 85 0.30 -4.63 -10.26
C TYR A 85 -0.41 -3.83 -11.36
N THR A 86 -0.61 -4.48 -12.51
CA THR A 86 -1.15 -3.90 -13.74
C THR A 86 -2.66 -4.05 -13.89
N GLY A 87 -3.33 -4.81 -12.99
CA GLY A 87 -4.76 -5.07 -13.04
C GLY A 87 -5.16 -6.23 -13.96
N ASP A 88 -4.20 -7.05 -14.40
CA ASP A 88 -4.45 -8.19 -15.30
C ASP A 88 -5.47 -9.17 -14.73
N GLY A 89 -5.44 -9.40 -13.40
CA GLY A 89 -6.44 -10.26 -12.75
C GLY A 89 -7.86 -9.72 -12.86
N TYR A 90 -8.05 -8.41 -12.79
CA TYR A 90 -9.37 -7.79 -13.02
C TYR A 90 -9.83 -7.98 -14.46
N ALA A 91 -8.93 -7.78 -15.43
CA ALA A 91 -9.22 -7.96 -16.84
C ALA A 91 -9.62 -9.41 -17.15
N LEU A 92 -8.82 -10.37 -16.73
CA LEU A 92 -9.09 -11.81 -16.92
C LEU A 92 -10.41 -12.25 -16.27
N ALA A 93 -10.69 -11.76 -15.06
CA ALA A 93 -11.96 -12.06 -14.39
C ALA A 93 -13.15 -11.46 -15.13
N TYR A 94 -13.04 -10.21 -15.57
CA TYR A 94 -14.07 -9.52 -16.34
C TYR A 94 -14.37 -10.22 -17.68
N GLU A 95 -13.33 -10.57 -18.43
CA GLU A 95 -13.46 -11.31 -19.71
C GLU A 95 -14.08 -12.70 -19.50
N ALA A 96 -13.82 -13.33 -18.36
CA ALA A 96 -14.46 -14.57 -17.98
C ALA A 96 -15.96 -14.38 -17.62
N GLY A 97 -16.41 -13.16 -17.41
CA GLY A 97 -17.80 -12.80 -17.04
C GLY A 97 -18.00 -12.59 -15.53
N ALA A 98 -16.93 -12.39 -14.77
CA ALA A 98 -17.05 -12.05 -13.37
C ALA A 98 -17.51 -10.61 -13.18
N GLU A 99 -18.33 -10.38 -12.16
CA GLU A 99 -18.71 -9.05 -11.73
C GLU A 99 -17.55 -8.35 -11.01
N LEU A 100 -17.32 -7.09 -11.35
CA LEU A 100 -16.40 -6.20 -10.66
C LEU A 100 -17.19 -5.16 -9.87
N MET A 101 -16.66 -4.72 -8.71
CA MET A 101 -17.29 -3.69 -7.88
C MET A 101 -16.26 -2.74 -7.29
N ASP A 102 -16.69 -1.51 -7.02
CA ASP A 102 -15.96 -0.50 -6.24
C ASP A 102 -14.56 -0.13 -6.79
N LEU A 103 -14.28 -0.33 -8.07
CA LEU A 103 -12.97 -0.03 -8.70
C LEU A 103 -12.58 1.46 -8.65
N GLU A 104 -13.56 2.35 -8.44
CA GLU A 104 -13.34 3.79 -8.22
C GLU A 104 -12.71 4.10 -6.85
N PHE A 105 -12.78 3.19 -5.88
CA PHE A 105 -12.17 3.39 -4.57
C PHE A 105 -10.72 2.97 -4.57
N ASN A 106 -9.86 3.94 -4.84
CA ASN A 106 -8.42 3.78 -4.84
C ASN A 106 -7.80 4.59 -3.70
N GLN A 107 -7.02 3.94 -2.84
CA GLN A 107 -6.35 4.59 -1.72
C GLN A 107 -5.00 5.13 -2.13
N PHE A 108 -4.80 6.43 -1.91
CA PHE A 108 -3.49 7.06 -1.99
C PHE A 108 -2.81 7.06 -0.62
N HIS A 109 -1.61 6.48 -0.57
CA HIS A 109 -0.76 6.63 0.61
C HIS A 109 -0.17 8.03 0.61
N PRO A 110 -0.21 8.77 1.71
CA PRO A 110 0.18 10.19 1.71
C PRO A 110 1.68 10.41 1.49
N THR A 111 2.51 9.43 1.81
CA THR A 111 3.97 9.58 1.84
C THR A 111 4.66 8.59 0.89
N GLY A 112 4.52 8.78 -0.41
CA GLY A 112 5.42 8.23 -1.42
C GLY A 112 6.56 9.22 -1.72
N MET A 113 7.74 8.73 -2.06
CA MET A 113 8.86 9.60 -2.46
C MET A 113 8.51 10.39 -3.72
N MET A 114 8.79 11.69 -3.73
CA MET A 114 8.63 12.54 -4.91
C MET A 114 9.97 12.81 -5.61
N TRP A 115 11.06 12.73 -4.86
CA TRP A 115 12.41 12.97 -5.34
C TRP A 115 13.44 12.12 -4.57
N PRO A 116 14.52 11.64 -5.21
CA PRO A 116 14.84 11.71 -6.65
C PRO A 116 13.89 10.85 -7.51
N LEU A 117 13.86 11.11 -8.82
CA LEU A 117 12.96 10.42 -9.77
C LEU A 117 13.16 8.91 -9.80
N SER A 118 14.38 8.42 -9.51
CA SER A 118 14.69 6.98 -9.42
C SER A 118 13.89 6.23 -8.36
N VAL A 119 13.38 6.93 -7.35
CA VAL A 119 12.57 6.37 -6.27
C VAL A 119 11.17 7.00 -6.18
N LYS A 120 10.74 7.71 -7.25
CA LYS A 120 9.42 8.34 -7.29
C LYS A 120 8.32 7.29 -7.06
N GLY A 121 7.42 7.55 -6.12
CA GLY A 121 6.35 6.65 -5.72
C GLY A 121 6.73 5.61 -4.66
N VAL A 122 8.01 5.33 -4.44
CA VAL A 122 8.46 4.37 -3.42
C VAL A 122 7.92 4.78 -2.05
N LEU A 123 7.37 3.79 -1.34
CA LEU A 123 6.67 4.00 -0.09
C LEU A 123 7.61 4.45 1.04
N VAL A 124 7.30 5.59 1.65
CA VAL A 124 7.76 5.92 3.00
C VAL A 124 6.70 5.44 3.97
N THR A 125 7.00 4.37 4.71
CA THR A 125 6.01 3.70 5.56
C THR A 125 5.43 4.61 6.63
N GLU A 126 4.22 4.30 7.07
CA GLU A 126 3.52 5.02 8.15
C GLU A 126 4.32 5.05 9.44
N SER A 127 5.20 4.07 9.66
CA SER A 127 6.09 4.00 10.83
C SER A 127 6.94 5.26 11.01
N VAL A 128 7.36 5.93 9.92
CA VAL A 128 8.13 7.20 10.02
C VAL A 128 7.30 8.28 10.70
N ARG A 129 6.01 8.41 10.34
CA ARG A 129 5.09 9.35 11.00
C ARG A 129 4.74 8.89 12.42
N GLY A 130 4.58 7.59 12.62
CA GLY A 130 4.36 6.96 13.93
C GLY A 130 5.51 7.18 14.92
N GLU A 131 6.74 7.23 14.42
CA GLU A 131 7.92 7.55 15.23
C GLU A 131 8.16 9.06 15.39
N GLY A 132 7.24 9.89 14.91
CA GLY A 132 7.24 11.33 15.14
C GLY A 132 7.63 12.18 13.93
N GLY A 133 7.76 11.58 12.72
CA GLY A 133 8.02 12.37 11.51
C GLY A 133 6.92 13.39 11.24
N VAL A 134 7.29 14.64 11.07
CA VAL A 134 6.39 15.79 10.86
C VAL A 134 6.36 16.20 9.39
N LEU A 135 5.19 16.66 8.93
CA LEU A 135 4.99 17.15 7.57
C LEU A 135 5.12 18.67 7.53
N LEU A 136 6.08 19.14 6.75
CA LEU A 136 6.39 20.56 6.56
C LEU A 136 6.11 20.98 5.11
N ASN A 137 5.58 22.18 4.91
CA ASN A 137 5.47 22.81 3.60
C ASN A 137 6.79 23.49 3.19
N SER A 138 6.83 24.17 2.04
CA SER A 138 8.01 24.88 1.54
C SER A 138 8.42 26.09 2.41
N GLU A 139 7.50 26.57 3.25
CA GLU A 139 7.77 27.66 4.20
C GLU A 139 8.30 27.16 5.55
N GLY A 140 8.47 25.82 5.69
CA GLY A 140 8.88 25.19 6.95
C GLY A 140 7.75 25.05 7.98
N THR A 141 6.51 25.36 7.60
CA THR A 141 5.36 25.25 8.51
C THR A 141 4.88 23.82 8.61
N ARG A 142 4.65 23.32 9.83
CA ARG A 142 3.99 22.05 10.13
C ARG A 142 2.48 22.20 9.91
N PHE A 143 2.04 21.99 8.67
CA PHE A 143 0.72 22.40 8.19
C PHE A 143 -0.43 21.48 8.65
N MET A 144 -0.18 20.25 9.09
CA MET A 144 -1.23 19.28 9.38
C MET A 144 -2.24 19.73 10.44
N PHE A 145 -1.86 20.59 11.38
CA PHE A 145 -2.78 21.18 12.37
C PHE A 145 -3.91 22.01 11.75
N ASN A 146 -3.69 22.57 10.56
CA ASN A 146 -4.71 23.36 9.84
C ASN A 146 -5.75 22.48 9.12
N TYR A 147 -5.53 21.17 9.05
CA TYR A 147 -6.32 20.20 8.27
C TYR A 147 -7.01 19.14 9.12
N ILE A 148 -7.15 19.35 10.42
CA ILE A 148 -7.82 18.42 11.32
C ILE A 148 -9.34 18.53 11.11
N PRO A 149 -10.01 17.48 10.56
CA PRO A 149 -11.46 17.50 10.42
C PRO A 149 -12.15 17.50 11.76
N GLU A 150 -13.28 18.18 11.87
CA GLU A 150 -14.06 18.31 13.11
C GLU A 150 -14.30 16.97 13.81
N ARG A 151 -14.67 15.95 13.02
CA ARG A 151 -14.94 14.59 13.53
C ARG A 151 -13.74 13.91 14.20
N PHE A 152 -12.51 14.38 13.97
CA PHE A 152 -11.28 13.81 14.55
C PHE A 152 -10.63 14.69 15.62
N ARG A 153 -11.17 15.87 15.91
CA ARG A 153 -10.57 16.79 16.90
C ARG A 153 -10.45 16.18 18.28
N SER A 154 -11.46 15.40 18.72
CA SER A 154 -11.42 14.74 20.03
C SER A 154 -10.29 13.74 20.21
N GLU A 155 -9.75 13.20 19.12
CA GLU A 155 -8.72 12.17 19.13
C GLU A 155 -7.34 12.66 18.63
N THR A 156 -7.25 13.93 18.18
CA THR A 156 -6.07 14.46 17.50
C THR A 156 -5.54 15.68 18.26
N ALA A 157 -4.22 15.71 18.48
CA ALA A 157 -3.53 16.84 19.08
C ALA A 157 -3.72 18.10 18.24
N GLU A 158 -4.01 19.22 18.89
CA GLU A 158 -4.21 20.52 18.24
C GLU A 158 -3.00 21.43 18.37
N THR A 159 -1.99 21.03 19.17
CA THR A 159 -0.74 21.78 19.34
C THR A 159 0.49 20.88 19.23
N GLU A 160 1.62 21.50 18.93
CA GLU A 160 2.91 20.79 18.84
C GLU A 160 3.35 20.22 20.19
N GLU A 161 3.06 20.93 21.29
CA GLU A 161 3.40 20.50 22.64
C GLU A 161 2.63 19.23 23.01
N GLU A 162 1.33 19.15 22.65
CA GLU A 162 0.53 17.94 22.89
C GLU A 162 1.04 16.77 22.06
N ALA A 163 1.33 16.99 20.78
CA ALA A 163 1.90 15.99 19.90
C ALA A 163 3.26 15.46 20.42
N ALA A 164 4.10 16.35 20.97
CA ALA A 164 5.37 15.98 21.58
C ALA A 164 5.18 15.13 22.85
N ARG A 165 4.19 15.44 23.70
CA ARG A 165 3.82 14.62 24.87
C ARG A 165 3.38 13.22 24.47
N TRP A 166 2.56 13.10 23.40
CA TRP A 166 2.17 11.80 22.88
C TRP A 166 3.40 10.98 22.43
N LEU A 167 4.32 11.60 21.72
CA LEU A 167 5.56 10.98 21.27
C LEU A 167 6.47 10.53 22.43
N ALA A 168 6.39 11.21 23.55
CA ALA A 168 7.06 10.85 24.81
C ALA A 168 6.35 9.74 25.61
N GLY A 169 5.15 9.29 25.14
CA GLY A 169 4.38 8.21 25.77
C GLY A 169 3.37 8.67 26.81
N ASP A 170 2.99 9.95 26.84
CA ASP A 170 1.92 10.43 27.72
C ASP A 170 0.56 9.84 27.30
N PRO A 171 -0.08 8.99 28.14
CA PRO A 171 -1.34 8.34 27.82
C PRO A 171 -2.53 9.31 27.72
N ASN A 172 -2.39 10.53 28.23
CA ASN A 172 -3.43 11.56 28.18
C ASN A 172 -3.28 12.51 27.00
N ALA A 173 -2.20 12.39 26.21
CA ALA A 173 -2.01 13.20 25.01
C ALA A 173 -2.68 12.56 23.81
N ARG A 174 -3.31 13.39 22.97
CA ARG A 174 -3.92 12.95 21.70
C ARG A 174 -2.83 12.73 20.63
N ARG A 175 -3.11 11.82 19.69
CA ARG A 175 -2.16 11.47 18.61
C ARG A 175 -1.87 12.66 17.69
N PRO A 176 -0.65 12.76 17.11
CA PRO A 176 -0.30 13.81 16.15
C PRO A 176 -1.20 13.79 14.89
N PRO A 177 -1.48 14.96 14.28
CA PRO A 177 -2.32 15.04 13.08
C PRO A 177 -1.72 14.35 11.84
N GLU A 178 -0.43 14.09 11.81
CA GLU A 178 0.22 13.28 10.78
C GLU A 178 -0.26 11.82 10.78
N LEU A 179 -0.90 11.36 11.87
CA LEU A 179 -1.48 10.02 12.01
C LEU A 179 -3.00 9.98 11.73
N LEU A 180 -3.57 11.05 11.21
CA LEU A 180 -4.92 11.04 10.66
C LEU A 180 -5.04 10.04 9.51
N THR A 181 -6.26 9.71 9.10
CA THR A 181 -6.51 8.78 8.01
C THR A 181 -5.79 9.19 6.73
N ARG A 182 -5.34 8.22 5.94
CA ARG A 182 -4.49 8.45 4.77
C ARG A 182 -5.07 9.44 3.77
N ASP A 183 -6.40 9.40 3.58
CA ASP A 183 -7.13 10.31 2.71
C ASP A 183 -7.07 11.76 3.19
N VAL A 184 -7.15 11.99 4.52
CA VAL A 184 -7.02 13.35 5.11
C VAL A 184 -5.62 13.88 4.88
N VAL A 185 -4.60 13.10 5.20
CA VAL A 185 -3.19 13.54 5.04
C VAL A 185 -2.84 13.76 3.57
N ALA A 186 -3.28 12.86 2.68
CA ALA A 186 -3.03 13.00 1.23
C ALA A 186 -3.71 14.26 0.66
N ARG A 187 -4.96 14.55 1.07
CA ARG A 187 -5.65 15.78 0.67
C ARG A 187 -4.96 17.04 1.21
N ALA A 188 -4.51 17.02 2.47
CA ALA A 188 -3.80 18.13 3.08
C ALA A 188 -2.51 18.47 2.31
N ILE A 189 -1.70 17.48 1.95
CA ILE A 189 -0.51 17.67 1.11
C ILE A 189 -0.90 18.28 -0.24
N ASN A 190 -1.93 17.74 -0.89
CA ASN A 190 -2.39 18.23 -2.19
C ASN A 190 -2.91 19.68 -2.12
N GLU A 191 -3.57 20.07 -1.04
CA GLU A 191 -4.01 21.47 -0.84
C GLU A 191 -2.81 22.42 -0.63
N GLU A 192 -1.76 21.99 0.10
CA GLU A 192 -0.52 22.79 0.20
C GLU A 192 0.16 22.96 -1.17
N VAL A 193 0.20 21.90 -1.98
CA VAL A 193 0.75 21.96 -3.35
C VAL A 193 -0.06 22.92 -4.22
N LYS A 194 -1.40 22.81 -4.23
CA LYS A 194 -2.28 23.71 -4.99
C LYS A 194 -2.18 25.18 -4.56
N ALA A 195 -1.94 25.40 -3.27
CA ALA A 195 -1.75 26.73 -2.71
C ALA A 195 -0.36 27.33 -2.99
N GLY A 196 0.50 26.61 -3.72
CA GLY A 196 1.87 27.06 -4.04
C GLY A 196 2.86 26.91 -2.89
N ARG A 197 2.47 26.23 -1.81
CA ARG A 197 3.35 25.96 -0.65
C ARG A 197 3.88 24.52 -0.65
N GLY A 198 3.71 23.78 -1.71
CA GLY A 198 4.28 22.45 -1.87
C GLY A 198 5.80 22.45 -1.98
N SER A 199 6.40 21.26 -1.92
CA SER A 199 7.81 21.06 -2.18
C SER A 199 8.12 21.29 -3.67
N LYS A 200 9.42 21.37 -4.01
CA LYS A 200 9.88 21.65 -5.38
C LYS A 200 9.31 20.68 -6.43
N HIS A 201 9.09 19.43 -6.06
CA HIS A 201 8.63 18.38 -6.98
C HIS A 201 7.16 17.99 -6.76
N GLY A 202 6.36 18.86 -6.12
CA GLY A 202 4.90 18.69 -6.01
C GLY A 202 4.43 17.81 -4.84
N GLY A 203 5.12 17.90 -3.71
CA GLY A 203 4.77 17.20 -2.47
C GLY A 203 4.94 18.08 -1.23
N ALA A 204 5.34 17.46 -0.12
CA ALA A 204 5.70 18.10 1.15
C ALA A 204 7.02 17.50 1.66
N TYR A 205 7.54 18.03 2.75
CA TYR A 205 8.76 17.54 3.40
C TYR A 205 8.39 16.72 4.65
N LEU A 206 8.74 15.45 4.66
CA LEU A 206 8.59 14.58 5.84
C LEU A 206 9.91 14.56 6.61
N ASN A 207 9.94 15.17 7.78
CA ASN A 207 11.14 15.33 8.59
C ASN A 207 11.05 14.55 9.90
N ILE A 208 11.92 13.55 10.08
CA ILE A 208 12.10 12.79 11.31
C ILE A 208 13.38 13.21 12.06
N ALA A 209 14.36 13.80 11.33
CA ALA A 209 15.66 14.15 11.87
C ALA A 209 15.60 15.20 13.01
N THR A 210 14.56 16.06 12.99
CA THR A 210 14.35 17.05 14.06
C THR A 210 13.60 16.49 15.27
N GLN A 211 13.05 15.28 15.17
CA GLN A 211 12.18 14.69 16.19
C GLN A 211 12.84 13.57 16.99
N ARG A 212 13.90 12.96 16.45
CA ARG A 212 14.58 11.79 17.04
C ARG A 212 16.09 11.90 16.83
N SER A 213 16.86 11.29 17.77
CA SER A 213 18.30 11.13 17.57
C SER A 213 18.64 10.23 16.38
N PRO A 214 19.79 10.41 15.73
CA PRO A 214 20.23 9.51 14.64
C PRO A 214 20.27 8.02 15.07
N GLU A 215 20.62 7.75 16.31
CA GLU A 215 20.68 6.41 16.90
C GLU A 215 19.28 5.79 17.02
N ASP A 216 18.31 6.57 17.49
CA ASP A 216 16.92 6.14 17.60
C ASP A 216 16.30 5.87 16.22
N ILE A 217 16.55 6.74 15.26
CA ILE A 217 16.05 6.55 13.88
C ILE A 217 16.59 5.24 13.30
N LYS A 218 17.88 5.00 13.38
CA LYS A 218 18.50 3.75 12.89
C LYS A 218 18.01 2.51 13.61
N LYS A 219 17.71 2.61 14.91
CA LYS A 219 17.21 1.51 15.72
C LYS A 219 15.74 1.19 15.42
N LYS A 220 14.89 2.22 15.28
CA LYS A 220 13.44 2.06 15.14
C LYS A 220 12.97 1.93 13.69
N LEU A 221 13.72 2.52 12.75
CA LEU A 221 13.42 2.56 11.32
C LEU A 221 14.60 2.03 10.48
N PRO A 222 15.15 0.84 10.79
CA PRO A 222 16.37 0.33 10.14
C PRO A 222 16.16 0.11 8.64
N SER A 223 14.99 -0.36 8.22
CA SER A 223 14.68 -0.59 6.79
C SER A 223 14.56 0.71 6.04
N MET A 224 13.85 1.70 6.58
CA MET A 224 13.70 3.02 5.95
C MET A 224 15.03 3.74 5.83
N TYR A 225 15.84 3.72 6.90
CA TYR A 225 17.19 4.29 6.86
C TYR A 225 18.05 3.66 5.77
N HIS A 226 18.12 2.31 5.75
CA HIS A 226 18.93 1.59 4.77
C HIS A 226 18.42 1.80 3.33
N GLN A 227 17.11 1.68 3.12
CA GLN A 227 16.48 1.81 1.82
C GLN A 227 16.78 3.16 1.18
N PHE A 228 16.51 4.27 1.88
CA PHE A 228 16.69 5.60 1.29
C PHE A 228 18.17 6.01 1.21
N LYS A 229 18.99 5.55 2.15
CA LYS A 229 20.43 5.75 2.05
C LYS A 229 21.04 5.07 0.82
N THR A 230 20.54 3.87 0.48
CA THR A 230 21.04 3.08 -0.66
C THR A 230 20.44 3.51 -1.99
N LEU A 231 19.11 3.74 -2.04
CA LEU A 231 18.40 3.99 -3.30
C LEU A 231 18.36 5.47 -3.71
N ALA A 232 18.44 6.38 -2.74
CA ALA A 232 18.27 7.82 -2.96
C ALA A 232 19.48 8.65 -2.48
N GLU A 233 20.50 8.00 -1.91
CA GLU A 233 21.64 8.67 -1.23
C GLU A 233 21.19 9.61 -0.10
N LEU A 234 19.97 9.47 0.38
CA LEU A 234 19.32 10.34 1.35
C LEU A 234 19.48 9.80 2.77
N ASP A 235 20.04 10.63 3.65
CA ASP A 235 20.23 10.30 5.06
C ASP A 235 19.09 10.87 5.92
N ILE A 236 18.06 10.07 6.17
CA ILE A 236 16.88 10.48 6.93
C ILE A 236 17.17 10.88 8.38
N THR A 237 18.39 10.66 8.87
CA THR A 237 18.83 11.15 10.19
C THR A 237 19.32 12.60 10.17
N LYS A 238 19.41 13.20 8.98
CA LYS A 238 19.97 14.55 8.79
C LYS A 238 19.08 15.48 7.98
N GLU A 239 18.29 14.91 7.07
CA GLU A 239 17.52 15.67 6.10
C GLU A 239 16.11 15.12 5.92
N ALA A 240 15.18 15.98 5.49
CA ALA A 240 13.79 15.60 5.25
C ALA A 240 13.65 14.86 3.90
N MET A 241 12.72 13.94 3.84
CA MET A 241 12.28 13.28 2.62
C MET A 241 11.25 14.14 1.90
N GLU A 242 11.36 14.30 0.60
CA GLU A 242 10.33 14.93 -0.22
C GLU A 242 9.27 13.86 -0.58
N VAL A 243 8.04 14.04 -0.08
CA VAL A 243 6.98 13.02 -0.14
C VAL A 243 5.68 13.60 -0.68
N GLY A 244 4.87 12.75 -1.28
CA GLY A 244 3.54 13.12 -1.77
C GLY A 244 2.62 11.92 -1.90
N PRO A 245 1.33 12.16 -2.23
CA PRO A 245 0.38 11.08 -2.42
C PRO A 245 0.80 10.12 -3.54
N THR A 246 0.79 8.83 -3.24
CA THR A 246 1.14 7.74 -4.16
C THR A 246 -0.01 6.72 -4.20
N CYS A 247 -0.40 6.27 -5.40
CA CYS A 247 -1.38 5.20 -5.54
C CYS A 247 -0.86 3.95 -4.83
N HIS A 248 -1.69 3.36 -3.95
CA HIS A 248 -1.19 2.37 -3.01
C HIS A 248 -2.03 1.10 -2.92
N TYR A 249 -3.36 1.21 -2.90
CA TYR A 249 -4.24 0.06 -2.67
C TYR A 249 -5.61 0.25 -3.31
N PHE A 250 -6.10 -0.79 -3.99
CA PHE A 250 -7.46 -0.85 -4.50
C PHE A 250 -8.40 -1.50 -3.47
N MET A 251 -9.49 -0.81 -3.12
CA MET A 251 -10.53 -1.41 -2.28
C MET A 251 -11.54 -2.21 -3.10
N GLY A 252 -11.71 -1.83 -4.36
CA GLY A 252 -12.52 -2.56 -5.33
C GLY A 252 -11.80 -3.74 -5.98
N GLY A 253 -12.53 -4.49 -6.78
CA GLY A 253 -12.00 -5.65 -7.49
C GLY A 253 -13.08 -6.64 -7.90
N ILE A 254 -12.74 -7.91 -7.92
CA ILE A 254 -13.65 -9.01 -8.25
C ILE A 254 -14.66 -9.17 -7.10
N ARG A 255 -15.96 -9.08 -7.44
CA ARG A 255 -17.03 -9.34 -6.48
C ARG A 255 -17.04 -10.81 -6.09
N VAL A 256 -16.97 -11.07 -4.79
CA VAL A 256 -16.97 -12.43 -4.23
C VAL A 256 -18.07 -12.61 -3.18
N ASP A 257 -18.51 -13.83 -3.02
CA ASP A 257 -19.37 -14.23 -1.91
C ASP A 257 -18.58 -14.24 -0.60
N ALA A 258 -19.11 -13.63 0.44
CA ALA A 258 -18.40 -13.41 1.71
C ALA A 258 -18.03 -14.70 2.47
N ASN A 259 -18.74 -15.82 2.21
CA ASN A 259 -18.50 -17.07 2.93
C ASN A 259 -17.60 -18.03 2.17
N THR A 260 -17.58 -17.93 0.84
CA THR A 260 -16.90 -18.90 -0.02
C THR A 260 -15.74 -18.30 -0.81
N ALA A 261 -15.63 -16.97 -0.89
CA ALA A 261 -14.72 -16.22 -1.76
C ALA A 261 -14.92 -16.55 -3.27
N MET A 262 -16.02 -17.19 -3.65
CA MET A 262 -16.33 -17.51 -5.04
C MET A 262 -16.86 -16.26 -5.76
N SER A 263 -16.39 -16.03 -6.98
CA SER A 263 -16.90 -14.97 -7.85
C SER A 263 -18.28 -15.33 -8.42
N SER A 264 -18.88 -14.44 -9.24
CA SER A 264 -20.08 -14.75 -10.02
C SER A 264 -19.86 -15.84 -11.08
N VAL A 265 -18.61 -16.19 -11.39
CA VAL A 265 -18.23 -17.25 -12.34
C VAL A 265 -17.91 -18.55 -11.58
N PRO A 266 -18.67 -19.65 -11.79
CA PRO A 266 -18.43 -20.90 -11.08
C PRO A 266 -17.01 -21.42 -11.29
N GLY A 267 -16.36 -21.83 -10.19
CA GLY A 267 -15.00 -22.35 -10.19
C GLY A 267 -13.90 -21.29 -10.17
N LEU A 268 -14.24 -20.00 -10.22
CA LEU A 268 -13.32 -18.87 -10.03
C LEU A 268 -13.53 -18.25 -8.65
N PHE A 269 -12.47 -18.18 -7.88
CA PHE A 269 -12.41 -17.57 -6.55
C PHE A 269 -11.42 -16.41 -6.56
N ALA A 270 -11.55 -15.47 -5.64
CA ALA A 270 -10.58 -14.39 -5.48
C ALA A 270 -10.33 -14.09 -4.00
N CYS A 271 -9.10 -13.72 -3.67
CA CYS A 271 -8.68 -13.33 -2.33
C CYS A 271 -7.62 -12.23 -2.37
N GLY A 272 -7.41 -11.58 -1.23
CA GLY A 272 -6.49 -10.46 -1.12
C GLY A 272 -6.97 -9.22 -1.88
N GLU A 273 -6.05 -8.38 -2.32
CA GLU A 273 -6.37 -7.07 -2.93
C GLU A 273 -7.20 -7.16 -4.22
N CYS A 274 -7.15 -8.29 -4.95
CA CYS A 274 -7.98 -8.45 -6.15
C CYS A 274 -9.46 -8.74 -5.86
N ALA A 275 -9.81 -9.12 -4.62
CA ALA A 275 -11.19 -9.32 -4.19
C ALA A 275 -11.74 -8.03 -3.57
N ALA A 276 -12.98 -7.67 -3.95
CA ALA A 276 -13.63 -6.46 -3.50
C ALA A 276 -14.51 -6.65 -2.26
N GLY A 277 -14.86 -5.53 -1.61
CA GLY A 277 -15.91 -5.46 -0.58
C GLY A 277 -15.43 -5.47 0.87
N MET A 278 -14.22 -5.93 1.14
CA MET A 278 -13.68 -6.14 2.48
C MET A 278 -13.43 -4.82 3.24
N HIS A 279 -13.02 -3.77 2.54
CA HIS A 279 -12.57 -2.52 3.15
C HIS A 279 -13.53 -1.33 2.98
N GLY A 280 -14.66 -1.51 2.27
CA GLY A 280 -15.51 -0.38 1.87
C GLY A 280 -14.74 0.64 1.04
N ALA A 281 -14.98 1.93 1.27
CA ALA A 281 -14.39 2.99 0.46
C ALA A 281 -12.95 3.38 0.86
N ASN A 282 -12.45 2.97 2.02
CA ASN A 282 -11.11 3.37 2.50
C ASN A 282 -10.54 2.37 3.52
N ARG A 283 -9.45 1.71 3.17
CA ARG A 283 -8.78 0.72 4.01
C ARG A 283 -8.02 1.38 5.16
N LEU A 284 -8.15 0.82 6.37
CA LEU A 284 -7.32 1.22 7.51
C LEU A 284 -5.87 0.75 7.33
N GLY A 285 -4.92 1.58 7.74
CA GLY A 285 -3.50 1.26 7.69
C GLY A 285 -3.19 -0.05 8.45
N GLY A 286 -2.42 -0.94 7.82
CA GLY A 286 -2.06 -2.24 8.39
C GLY A 286 -3.07 -3.37 8.17
N ASN A 287 -4.34 -3.09 7.87
CA ASN A 287 -5.35 -4.15 7.75
C ASN A 287 -5.19 -5.04 6.52
N SER A 288 -4.61 -4.55 5.41
CA SER A 288 -4.46 -5.42 4.23
C SER A 288 -3.66 -6.69 4.51
N LEU A 289 -2.61 -6.60 5.31
CA LEU A 289 -1.79 -7.77 5.64
C LEU A 289 -2.57 -8.82 6.44
N SER A 290 -3.49 -8.41 7.30
CA SER A 290 -4.37 -9.33 8.05
C SER A 290 -5.41 -9.97 7.15
N ASP A 291 -5.87 -9.26 6.12
CA ASP A 291 -6.91 -9.72 5.21
C ASP A 291 -6.38 -10.64 4.11
N LEU A 292 -5.06 -10.66 3.89
CA LEU A 292 -4.40 -11.56 2.94
C LEU A 292 -4.23 -12.99 3.49
N LEU A 293 -4.35 -13.18 4.79
CA LEU A 293 -4.22 -14.47 5.49
C LEU A 293 -5.57 -15.16 5.64
#